data_7565f70b5a3df30e060eccecb69f4b8f
#
_entry.id   7565f70b5a3df30e060eccecb69f4b8f
#
_cell.length_a   1.000
_cell.length_b   1.000
_cell.length_c   1.000
_cell.angle_alpha   90.00
_cell.angle_beta   90.00
_cell.angle_gamma   90.00
#
_symmetry.space_group_name_H-M   'P 1'
#
loop_
_entity.id
_entity.type
_entity.pdbx_description
1 polymer ?
#
loop_
_entity_poly.entity_id
_entity_poly.type
_entity_poly.pdbx_seq_one_letter_code
_entity_poly.pdbx_strand_id
1 'polypeptide(L)'
;MYRLILNQLIYTTLKVFNLEEQVTMLERYKINSDELLFITVILLIQEGDDNPYINLYFSLPSECRGGIRDLLTSLQQKQVITKEYKIPPTGSKFIPEDVSFNKNFIKTFYKGSFWIGKELFEIYPISTVVNGVEYKLRRVSKKFDSLEDAYKAYGKAISWKPDVHRNIMQLVQWGKDNNYQFTTLDSFIVDNDWLNIAAMKDNSVLDANTVKML
;
A
#
# COMPACT_ATOMS: atom_id res chain seq x y z
N MET A 1 -8.54 0.98 -26.17
CA MET A 1 -7.26 1.19 -25.45
C MET A 1 -7.45 2.00 -24.17
N TYR A 2 -7.96 3.24 -24.20
CA TYR A 2 -8.16 4.12 -23.03
C TYR A 2 -8.99 3.47 -21.91
N ARG A 3 -10.08 2.78 -22.27
CA ARG A 3 -10.96 2.10 -21.30
C ARG A 3 -10.22 0.98 -20.53
N LEU A 4 -9.26 0.32 -21.17
CA LEU A 4 -8.44 -0.71 -20.55
C LEU A 4 -7.45 -0.11 -19.54
N ILE A 5 -6.80 0.99 -19.90
CA ILE A 5 -5.85 1.72 -19.03
C ILE A 5 -6.60 2.26 -17.81
N LEU A 6 -7.74 2.90 -18.01
CA LEU A 6 -8.57 3.43 -16.94
C LEU A 6 -9.04 2.31 -16.00
N ASN A 7 -9.48 1.17 -16.55
CA ASN A 7 -9.89 0.01 -15.76
C ASN A 7 -8.72 -0.57 -14.95
N GLN A 8 -7.51 -0.61 -15.50
CA GLN A 8 -6.33 -1.09 -14.77
C GLN A 8 -5.93 -0.12 -13.64
N LEU A 9 -5.98 1.19 -13.88
CA LEU A 9 -5.72 2.19 -12.86
C LEU A 9 -6.80 2.17 -11.77
N ILE A 10 -8.08 2.09 -12.14
CA ILE A 10 -9.20 1.92 -11.22
C ILE A 10 -9.01 0.64 -10.41
N TYR A 11 -8.64 -0.47 -11.06
CA TYR A 11 -8.40 -1.74 -10.38
C TYR A 11 -7.22 -1.66 -9.40
N THR A 12 -6.15 -0.95 -9.75
CA THR A 12 -5.00 -0.69 -8.86
C THR A 12 -5.43 0.17 -7.67
N THR A 13 -6.23 1.21 -7.91
CA THR A 13 -6.79 2.07 -6.86
C THR A 13 -7.73 1.30 -5.94
N LEU A 14 -8.61 0.47 -6.50
CA LEU A 14 -9.53 -0.39 -5.74
C LEU A 14 -8.78 -1.45 -4.90
N LYS A 15 -7.57 -1.82 -5.30
CA LYS A 15 -6.72 -2.73 -4.51
C LYS A 15 -6.09 -2.06 -3.30
N VAL A 16 -5.87 -0.75 -3.34
CA VAL A 16 -5.26 0.01 -2.23
C VAL A 16 -6.26 0.32 -1.12
N PHE A 17 -7.55 0.41 -1.46
CA PHE A 17 -8.63 0.68 -0.51
C PHE A 17 -9.63 -0.46 -0.48
N ASN A 18 -10.15 -0.80 0.70
CA ASN A 18 -11.39 -1.55 0.72
C ASN A 18 -12.57 -0.65 0.33
N LEU A 19 -13.68 -1.24 -0.07
CA LEU A 19 -14.85 -0.51 -0.59
C LEU A 19 -15.43 0.48 0.43
N GLU A 20 -15.48 0.11 1.69
CA GLU A 20 -16.02 0.92 2.79
C GLU A 20 -15.18 2.19 3.02
N GLU A 21 -13.85 2.05 2.98
CA GLU A 21 -12.92 3.17 3.12
C GLU A 21 -12.96 4.12 1.93
N GLN A 22 -13.15 3.59 0.71
CA GLN A 22 -13.37 4.42 -0.48
C GLN A 22 -14.64 5.26 -0.34
N VAL A 23 -15.76 4.65 0.04
CA VAL A 23 -17.02 5.36 0.26
C VAL A 23 -16.83 6.44 1.31
N THR A 24 -16.20 6.13 2.43
CA THR A 24 -15.90 7.10 3.50
C THR A 24 -15.06 8.28 3.00
N MET A 25 -14.04 8.03 2.16
CA MET A 25 -13.21 9.08 1.59
C MET A 25 -13.99 9.96 0.60
N LEU A 26 -14.76 9.33 -0.29
CA LEU A 26 -15.62 10.05 -1.25
C LEU A 26 -16.64 10.95 -0.54
N GLU A 27 -17.30 10.44 0.49
CA GLU A 27 -18.31 11.19 1.26
C GLU A 27 -17.68 12.31 2.09
N ARG A 28 -16.63 12.02 2.86
CA ARG A 28 -16.02 12.96 3.79
C ARG A 28 -15.42 14.18 3.11
N TYR A 29 -14.74 13.97 1.99
CA TYR A 29 -14.07 15.06 1.25
C TYR A 29 -14.85 15.48 0.02
N LYS A 30 -16.02 14.89 -0.25
CA LYS A 30 -16.85 15.16 -1.43
C LYS A 30 -16.07 15.05 -2.75
N ILE A 31 -15.09 14.14 -2.78
CA ILE A 31 -14.30 13.85 -3.98
C ILE A 31 -15.04 12.83 -4.84
N ASN A 32 -14.89 12.94 -6.15
CA ASN A 32 -15.43 11.96 -7.10
C ASN A 32 -14.37 10.90 -7.46
N SER A 33 -14.78 9.93 -8.26
CA SER A 33 -13.92 8.80 -8.66
C SER A 33 -12.68 9.25 -9.43
N ASP A 34 -12.82 10.26 -10.30
CA ASP A 34 -11.71 10.78 -11.13
C ASP A 34 -10.69 11.51 -10.27
N GLU A 35 -11.17 12.28 -9.30
CA GLU A 35 -10.33 12.96 -8.31
C GLU A 35 -9.59 11.95 -7.42
N LEU A 36 -10.28 10.89 -6.96
CA LEU A 36 -9.66 9.84 -6.17
C LEU A 36 -8.57 9.12 -6.96
N LEU A 37 -8.84 8.80 -8.22
CA LEU A 37 -7.87 8.20 -9.12
C LEU A 37 -6.65 9.11 -9.32
N PHE A 38 -6.89 10.41 -9.58
CA PHE A 38 -5.84 11.40 -9.75
C PHE A 38 -4.96 11.54 -8.50
N ILE A 39 -5.56 11.63 -7.31
CA ILE A 39 -4.84 11.65 -6.02
C ILE A 39 -3.97 10.41 -5.88
N THR A 40 -4.53 9.23 -6.13
CA THR A 40 -3.81 7.96 -6.00
C THR A 40 -2.60 7.91 -6.92
N VAL A 41 -2.75 8.32 -8.18
CA VAL A 41 -1.65 8.36 -9.15
C VAL A 41 -0.53 9.30 -8.68
N ILE A 42 -0.89 10.51 -8.19
CA ILE A 42 0.12 11.46 -7.67
C ILE A 42 0.86 10.88 -6.47
N LEU A 43 0.14 10.28 -5.51
CA LEU A 43 0.75 9.70 -4.32
C LEU A 43 1.68 8.53 -4.66
N LEU A 44 1.32 7.69 -5.61
CA LEU A 44 2.18 6.61 -6.09
C LEU A 44 3.48 7.17 -6.70
N ILE A 45 3.41 8.25 -7.49
CA ILE A 45 4.60 8.91 -8.03
C ILE A 45 5.47 9.46 -6.90
N GLN A 46 4.87 10.19 -5.96
CA GLN A 46 5.59 10.76 -4.82
C GLN A 46 6.24 9.69 -3.92
N GLU A 47 5.73 8.47 -3.96
CA GLU A 47 6.29 7.31 -3.27
C GLU A 47 7.35 6.56 -4.10
N GLY A 48 7.60 6.97 -5.34
CA GLY A 48 8.58 6.35 -6.23
C GLY A 48 8.09 5.04 -6.85
N ASP A 49 6.77 4.86 -6.98
CA ASP A 49 6.21 3.72 -7.72
C ASP A 49 6.46 3.91 -9.23
N ASP A 50 7.09 2.92 -9.86
CA ASP A 50 7.44 2.90 -11.28
C ASP A 50 6.40 2.19 -12.16
N ASN A 51 5.18 2.02 -11.65
CA ASN A 51 4.09 1.36 -12.37
C ASN A 51 3.86 2.00 -13.75
N PRO A 52 4.00 1.25 -14.87
CA PRO A 52 3.90 1.80 -16.22
C PRO A 52 2.55 2.46 -16.54
N TYR A 53 1.49 2.09 -15.84
CA TYR A 53 0.16 2.70 -16.00
C TYR A 53 0.09 4.14 -15.47
N ILE A 54 0.98 4.55 -14.56
CA ILE A 54 1.08 5.92 -14.07
C ILE A 54 1.42 6.87 -15.21
N ASN A 55 2.45 6.57 -15.99
CA ASN A 55 2.86 7.36 -17.13
C ASN A 55 1.77 7.38 -18.21
N LEU A 56 1.09 6.26 -18.43
CA LEU A 56 -0.02 6.18 -19.36
C LEU A 56 -1.21 7.04 -18.93
N TYR A 57 -1.50 7.17 -17.65
CA TYR A 57 -2.56 8.04 -17.15
C TYR A 57 -2.36 9.50 -17.60
N PHE A 58 -1.15 10.05 -17.48
CA PHE A 58 -0.86 11.42 -17.90
C PHE A 58 -0.83 11.61 -19.42
N SER A 59 -0.65 10.54 -20.19
CA SER A 59 -0.75 10.58 -21.64
C SER A 59 -2.19 10.53 -22.18
N LEU A 60 -3.18 10.23 -21.32
CA LEU A 60 -4.58 10.21 -21.72
C LEU A 60 -5.08 11.63 -22.10
N PRO A 61 -5.95 11.75 -23.11
CA PRO A 61 -6.65 13.00 -23.40
C PRO A 61 -7.45 13.49 -22.18
N SER A 62 -7.60 14.81 -22.07
CA SER A 62 -8.34 15.44 -20.96
C SER A 62 -9.79 14.96 -20.85
N GLU A 63 -10.40 14.60 -21.98
CA GLU A 63 -11.77 14.07 -22.05
C GLU A 63 -11.90 12.68 -21.35
N CYS A 64 -10.77 11.97 -21.19
CA CYS A 64 -10.73 10.63 -20.61
C CYS A 64 -10.39 10.62 -19.11
N ARG A 65 -9.74 11.66 -18.60
CA ARG A 65 -9.26 11.72 -17.22
C ARG A 65 -9.60 13.00 -16.46
N GLY A 66 -10.29 13.92 -17.12
CA GLY A 66 -10.46 15.29 -16.64
C GLY A 66 -9.22 16.18 -16.86
N GLY A 67 -9.43 17.47 -16.95
CA GLY A 67 -8.35 18.45 -17.06
C GLY A 67 -7.54 18.50 -15.75
N ILE A 68 -6.22 18.34 -15.81
CA ILE A 68 -5.35 18.35 -14.62
C ILE A 68 -5.58 19.62 -13.79
N ARG A 69 -5.69 20.76 -14.44
CA ARG A 69 -5.93 22.04 -13.75
C ARG A 69 -7.28 22.08 -13.03
N ASP A 70 -8.32 21.54 -13.66
CA ASP A 70 -9.66 21.50 -13.06
C ASP A 70 -9.69 20.57 -11.86
N LEU A 71 -9.04 19.40 -11.97
CA LEU A 71 -8.86 18.47 -10.86
C LEU A 71 -8.09 19.11 -9.70
N LEU A 72 -6.96 19.78 -9.96
CA LEU A 72 -6.17 20.46 -8.95
C LEU A 72 -6.98 21.60 -8.29
N THR A 73 -7.73 22.38 -9.08
CA THR A 73 -8.56 23.46 -8.56
C THR A 73 -9.67 22.92 -7.67
N SER A 74 -10.36 21.89 -8.11
CA SER A 74 -11.42 21.24 -7.34
C SER A 74 -10.87 20.65 -6.02
N LEU A 75 -9.75 19.94 -6.08
CA LEU A 75 -9.11 19.36 -4.90
C LEU A 75 -8.59 20.42 -3.91
N GLN A 76 -8.14 21.56 -4.40
CA GLN A 76 -7.75 22.67 -3.53
C GLN A 76 -8.96 23.31 -2.84
N GLN A 77 -10.09 23.48 -3.56
CA GLN A 77 -11.36 23.96 -2.97
C GLN A 77 -11.89 22.99 -1.90
N LYS A 78 -11.70 21.69 -2.08
CA LYS A 78 -12.07 20.63 -1.13
C LYS A 78 -11.06 20.45 0.01
N GLN A 79 -10.02 21.28 0.08
CA GLN A 79 -8.95 21.21 1.06
C GLN A 79 -8.17 19.89 1.07
N VAL A 80 -8.17 19.17 -0.05
CA VAL A 80 -7.34 17.97 -0.28
C VAL A 80 -5.90 18.40 -0.58
N ILE A 81 -5.74 19.39 -1.45
CA ILE A 81 -4.45 20.03 -1.75
C ILE A 81 -4.34 21.33 -0.93
N THR A 82 -3.12 21.63 -0.47
CA THR A 82 -2.87 22.84 0.34
C THR A 82 -3.11 24.12 -0.47
N LYS A 83 -3.51 25.21 0.22
CA LYS A 83 -3.70 26.52 -0.43
C LYS A 83 -2.41 27.14 -0.94
N GLU A 84 -1.29 26.76 -0.34
CA GLU A 84 0.06 27.21 -0.70
C GLU A 84 0.55 26.63 -2.01
N TYR A 85 -0.03 25.49 -2.44
CA TYR A 85 0.32 24.90 -3.73
C TYR A 85 -0.17 25.78 -4.88
N LYS A 86 0.78 26.22 -5.71
CA LYS A 86 0.49 27.06 -6.89
C LYS A 86 0.13 26.19 -8.07
N ILE A 87 -1.14 26.18 -8.45
CA ILE A 87 -1.62 25.44 -9.62
C ILE A 87 -0.93 26.00 -10.88
N PRO A 88 -0.25 25.16 -11.67
CA PRO A 88 0.46 25.60 -12.87
C PRO A 88 -0.48 26.30 -13.87
N PRO A 89 -0.02 27.38 -14.53
CA PRO A 89 -0.78 28.02 -15.62
C PRO A 89 -1.08 27.01 -16.76
N THR A 90 -2.10 27.30 -17.55
CA THR A 90 -2.42 26.51 -18.74
C THR A 90 -1.23 26.49 -19.69
N GLY A 91 -0.85 25.30 -20.15
CA GLY A 91 0.30 25.12 -21.04
C GLY A 91 1.65 24.92 -20.32
N SER A 92 1.72 25.10 -18.99
CA SER A 92 2.92 24.79 -18.22
C SER A 92 3.03 23.28 -17.98
N LYS A 93 4.27 22.82 -17.83
CA LYS A 93 4.54 21.42 -17.43
C LYS A 93 3.98 21.17 -16.04
N PHE A 94 3.17 20.15 -15.90
CA PHE A 94 2.71 19.65 -14.61
C PHE A 94 3.76 18.70 -14.03
N ILE A 95 4.10 18.90 -12.76
CA ILE A 95 5.06 18.07 -12.01
C ILE A 95 4.30 17.46 -10.84
N PRO A 96 3.94 16.16 -10.90
CA PRO A 96 3.16 15.49 -9.86
C PRO A 96 3.84 15.51 -8.49
N GLU A 97 5.18 15.45 -8.46
CA GLU A 97 6.00 15.44 -7.25
C GLU A 97 5.86 16.73 -6.42
N ASP A 98 5.53 17.85 -7.07
CA ASP A 98 5.39 19.16 -6.41
C ASP A 98 4.02 19.34 -5.74
N VAL A 99 3.06 18.45 -5.98
CA VAL A 99 1.72 18.57 -5.41
C VAL A 99 1.75 18.40 -3.90
N SER A 100 1.32 19.43 -3.18
CA SER A 100 1.30 19.43 -1.72
C SER A 100 -0.08 19.12 -1.19
N PHE A 101 -0.25 17.97 -0.58
CA PHE A 101 -1.50 17.55 0.05
C PHE A 101 -1.64 18.09 1.47
N ASN A 102 -2.89 18.31 1.89
CA ASN A 102 -3.20 18.65 3.26
C ASN A 102 -2.83 17.50 4.22
N LYS A 103 -2.12 17.80 5.31
CA LYS A 103 -1.66 16.78 6.27
C LYS A 103 -2.80 15.94 6.84
N ASN A 104 -3.95 16.56 7.13
CA ASN A 104 -5.12 15.84 7.66
C ASN A 104 -5.73 14.91 6.62
N PHE A 105 -5.76 15.33 5.34
CA PHE A 105 -6.20 14.49 4.24
C PHE A 105 -5.28 13.29 4.09
N ILE A 106 -3.97 13.51 3.99
CA ILE A 106 -2.97 12.45 3.84
C ILE A 106 -3.07 11.44 4.98
N LYS A 107 -3.18 11.90 6.22
CA LYS A 107 -3.35 11.02 7.37
C LYS A 107 -4.60 10.15 7.26
N THR A 108 -5.71 10.71 6.77
CA THR A 108 -6.96 9.96 6.57
C THR A 108 -6.84 9.01 5.39
N PHE A 109 -6.23 9.45 4.29
CA PHE A 109 -6.00 8.66 3.10
C PHE A 109 -5.20 7.40 3.41
N TYR A 110 -4.03 7.55 4.05
CA TYR A 110 -3.21 6.40 4.43
C TYR A 110 -3.84 5.51 5.49
N LYS A 111 -4.64 6.08 6.40
CA LYS A 111 -5.38 5.28 7.37
C LYS A 111 -6.38 4.34 6.68
N GLY A 112 -6.97 4.78 5.58
CA GLY A 112 -7.82 3.94 4.73
C GLY A 112 -7.04 2.87 3.95
N SER A 113 -5.82 3.19 3.48
CA SER A 113 -4.97 2.24 2.74
C SER A 113 -4.21 1.24 3.63
N PHE A 114 -4.25 1.40 4.95
CA PHE A 114 -3.50 0.54 5.88
C PHE A 114 -4.13 -0.83 6.17
N TRP A 115 -5.23 -1.18 5.53
CA TRP A 115 -5.93 -2.44 5.77
C TRP A 115 -5.01 -3.67 5.64
N ILE A 116 -4.11 -3.69 4.62
CA ILE A 116 -3.15 -4.78 4.43
C ILE A 116 -2.16 -4.89 5.60
N GLY A 117 -1.71 -3.76 6.15
CA GLY A 117 -0.85 -3.75 7.33
C GLY A 117 -1.60 -4.18 8.59
N LYS A 118 -2.87 -3.80 8.71
CA LYS A 118 -3.75 -4.28 9.80
C LYS A 118 -3.95 -5.78 9.75
N GLU A 119 -4.27 -6.33 8.58
CA GLU A 119 -4.43 -7.79 8.43
C GLU A 119 -3.15 -8.53 8.78
N LEU A 120 -1.99 -8.04 8.34
CA LEU A 120 -0.71 -8.61 8.75
C LEU A 120 -0.55 -8.56 10.27
N PHE A 121 -0.83 -7.43 10.91
CA PHE A 121 -0.73 -7.27 12.36
C PHE A 121 -1.65 -8.24 13.10
N GLU A 122 -2.86 -8.48 12.61
CA GLU A 122 -3.85 -9.37 13.23
C GLU A 122 -3.46 -10.84 13.13
N ILE A 123 -2.89 -11.27 12.01
CA ILE A 123 -2.45 -12.66 11.84
C ILE A 123 -1.08 -12.93 12.47
N TYR A 124 -0.21 -11.91 12.59
CA TYR A 124 1.14 -12.07 13.09
C TYR A 124 1.15 -12.65 14.52
N PRO A 125 2.08 -13.52 14.92
CA PRO A 125 2.14 -14.07 16.27
C PRO A 125 2.25 -12.96 17.33
N ILE A 126 1.53 -13.11 18.45
CA ILE A 126 1.54 -12.12 19.54
C ILE A 126 2.87 -12.17 20.27
N SER A 127 3.31 -13.38 20.60
CA SER A 127 4.53 -13.63 21.36
C SER A 127 5.15 -14.97 20.96
N THR A 128 6.37 -15.19 21.41
CA THR A 128 7.08 -16.48 21.34
C THR A 128 7.75 -16.75 22.65
N VAL A 129 8.00 -18.04 22.95
CA VAL A 129 8.73 -18.45 24.15
C VAL A 129 10.08 -19.01 23.72
N VAL A 130 11.17 -18.40 24.19
CA VAL A 130 12.53 -18.86 23.96
C VAL A 130 13.20 -19.09 25.33
N ASN A 131 13.66 -20.31 25.56
CA ASN A 131 14.28 -20.70 26.83
C ASN A 131 13.42 -20.37 28.08
N GLY A 132 12.11 -20.53 27.99
CA GLY A 132 11.16 -20.25 29.08
C GLY A 132 10.82 -18.76 29.28
N VAL A 133 11.36 -17.86 28.46
CA VAL A 133 11.08 -16.42 28.51
C VAL A 133 10.14 -16.05 27.36
N GLU A 134 9.04 -15.36 27.70
CA GLU A 134 8.09 -14.85 26.69
C GLU A 134 8.58 -13.54 26.09
N TYR A 135 8.61 -13.46 24.76
CA TYR A 135 8.95 -12.29 23.97
C TYR A 135 7.75 -11.83 23.15
N LYS A 136 7.37 -10.55 23.30
CA LYS A 136 6.30 -9.93 22.47
C LYS A 136 6.80 -9.70 21.05
N LEU A 137 6.08 -10.23 20.06
CA LEU A 137 6.43 -10.11 18.64
C LEU A 137 5.68 -8.98 17.92
N ARG A 138 4.41 -8.72 18.28
CA ARG A 138 3.61 -7.63 17.69
C ARG A 138 4.04 -6.26 18.22
N ARG A 139 5.29 -5.89 18.04
CA ARG A 139 5.79 -4.56 18.39
C ARG A 139 6.51 -3.95 17.19
N VAL A 140 6.45 -2.62 17.08
CA VAL A 140 7.03 -1.84 15.99
C VAL A 140 7.92 -0.70 16.49
N SER A 141 7.98 -0.48 17.79
CA SER A 141 8.61 0.69 18.41
C SER A 141 10.12 0.80 18.32
N LYS A 142 10.80 -0.22 17.79
CA LYS A 142 12.26 -0.17 17.57
C LYS A 142 12.67 0.44 16.24
N LYS A 143 11.83 0.29 15.21
CA LYS A 143 12.15 0.70 13.84
C LYS A 143 11.12 1.70 13.28
N PHE A 144 9.98 1.88 13.94
CA PHE A 144 8.90 2.78 13.51
C PHE A 144 8.37 3.60 14.68
N ASP A 145 8.01 4.85 14.43
CA ASP A 145 7.45 5.76 15.42
C ASP A 145 5.99 5.44 15.76
N SER A 146 5.27 4.81 14.84
CA SER A 146 3.87 4.43 15.02
C SER A 146 3.53 3.12 14.30
N LEU A 147 2.36 2.54 14.62
CA LEU A 147 1.79 1.41 13.89
C LEU A 147 1.46 1.79 12.45
N GLU A 148 0.97 3.00 12.23
CA GLU A 148 0.68 3.53 10.90
C GLU A 148 1.94 3.59 10.02
N ASP A 149 3.08 3.99 10.58
CA ASP A 149 4.36 4.00 9.85
C ASP A 149 4.81 2.58 9.47
N ALA A 150 4.62 1.62 10.38
CA ALA A 150 4.89 0.21 10.09
C ALA A 150 3.98 -0.32 8.98
N TYR A 151 2.68 0.00 9.00
CA TYR A 151 1.74 -0.41 7.95
C TYR A 151 2.09 0.22 6.59
N LYS A 152 2.48 1.49 6.60
CA LYS A 152 2.94 2.18 5.40
C LYS A 152 4.22 1.55 4.85
N ALA A 153 5.19 1.26 5.70
CA ALA A 153 6.43 0.61 5.30
C ALA A 153 6.19 -0.79 4.72
N TYR A 154 5.30 -1.57 5.34
CA TYR A 154 4.90 -2.86 4.80
C TYR A 154 4.22 -2.73 3.42
N GLY A 155 3.25 -1.82 3.30
CA GLY A 155 2.59 -1.56 2.02
C GLY A 155 3.58 -1.21 0.91
N LYS A 156 4.55 -0.35 1.22
CA LYS A 156 5.64 0.01 0.28
C LYS A 156 6.51 -1.19 -0.08
N ALA A 157 6.93 -1.99 0.88
CA ALA A 157 7.77 -3.16 0.66
C ALA A 157 7.14 -4.16 -0.31
N ILE A 158 5.83 -4.28 -0.30
CA ILE A 158 5.07 -5.16 -1.23
C ILE A 158 4.50 -4.40 -2.44
N SER A 159 4.88 -3.12 -2.63
CA SER A 159 4.35 -2.25 -3.69
C SER A 159 2.81 -2.23 -3.71
N TRP A 160 2.18 -2.25 -2.55
CA TRP A 160 0.72 -2.24 -2.36
C TRP A 160 -0.03 -3.34 -3.16
N LYS A 161 0.66 -4.46 -3.49
CA LYS A 161 0.12 -5.56 -4.29
C LYS A 161 -0.67 -6.57 -3.42
N PRO A 162 -2.00 -6.65 -3.53
CA PRO A 162 -2.81 -7.57 -2.71
C PRO A 162 -2.48 -9.04 -2.93
N ASP A 163 -2.03 -9.40 -4.15
CA ASP A 163 -1.65 -10.78 -4.42
C ASP A 163 -0.38 -11.16 -3.65
N VAL A 164 0.60 -10.24 -3.59
CA VAL A 164 1.81 -10.40 -2.77
C VAL A 164 1.43 -10.45 -1.28
N HIS A 165 0.55 -9.56 -0.83
CA HIS A 165 0.03 -9.57 0.53
C HIS A 165 -0.61 -10.91 0.88
N ARG A 166 -1.51 -11.43 0.03
CA ARG A 166 -2.17 -12.72 0.25
C ARG A 166 -1.18 -13.87 0.36
N ASN A 167 -0.15 -13.87 -0.47
CA ASN A 167 0.91 -14.88 -0.40
C ASN A 167 1.69 -14.78 0.93
N ILE A 168 2.01 -13.55 1.39
CA ILE A 168 2.68 -13.34 2.69
C ILE A 168 1.79 -13.80 3.84
N MET A 169 0.47 -13.54 3.79
CA MET A 169 -0.46 -14.04 4.81
C MET A 169 -0.45 -15.57 4.90
N GLN A 170 -0.41 -16.26 3.75
CA GLN A 170 -0.28 -17.72 3.70
C GLN A 170 1.06 -18.20 4.23
N LEU A 171 2.16 -17.48 3.97
CA LEU A 171 3.47 -17.79 4.53
C LEU A 171 3.51 -17.62 6.03
N VAL A 172 2.94 -16.54 6.57
CA VAL A 172 2.83 -16.32 8.02
C VAL A 172 2.01 -17.44 8.67
N GLN A 173 0.89 -17.85 8.07
CA GLN A 173 0.11 -18.95 8.58
C GLN A 173 0.90 -20.27 8.53
N TRP A 174 1.55 -20.58 7.42
CA TRP A 174 2.41 -21.75 7.30
C TRP A 174 3.53 -21.75 8.35
N GLY A 175 4.18 -20.61 8.56
CA GLY A 175 5.24 -20.47 9.57
C GLY A 175 4.73 -20.76 11.00
N LYS A 176 3.51 -20.31 11.32
CA LYS A 176 2.87 -20.65 12.62
C LYS A 176 2.64 -22.14 12.77
N ASP A 177 2.15 -22.80 11.71
CA ASP A 177 1.83 -24.22 11.72
C ASP A 177 3.10 -25.09 11.76
N ASN A 178 4.25 -24.56 11.32
CA ASN A 178 5.53 -25.28 11.23
C ASN A 178 6.59 -24.77 12.23
N ASN A 179 6.18 -24.10 13.29
CA ASN A 179 7.04 -23.61 14.37
C ASN A 179 8.20 -22.72 13.88
N TYR A 180 7.96 -21.89 12.85
CA TYR A 180 8.93 -20.89 12.43
C TYR A 180 9.23 -19.92 13.58
N GLN A 181 10.51 -19.60 13.78
CA GLN A 181 10.91 -18.63 14.80
C GLN A 181 10.74 -17.19 14.27
N PHE A 182 9.55 -16.64 14.50
CA PHE A 182 9.24 -15.27 14.08
C PHE A 182 10.09 -14.23 14.82
N THR A 183 10.56 -13.24 14.08
CA THR A 183 11.18 -12.03 14.61
C THR A 183 10.10 -11.06 15.13
N THR A 184 10.48 -9.86 15.62
CA THR A 184 9.50 -8.81 15.90
C THR A 184 8.89 -8.27 14.60
N LEU A 185 7.64 -7.79 14.65
CA LEU A 185 6.92 -7.33 13.44
C LEU A 185 7.67 -6.22 12.70
N ASP A 186 8.33 -5.32 13.43
CA ASP A 186 9.17 -4.28 12.82
C ASP A 186 10.38 -4.86 12.06
N SER A 187 11.02 -5.89 12.58
CA SER A 187 12.09 -6.61 11.90
C SER A 187 11.55 -7.40 10.70
N PHE A 188 10.44 -8.10 10.88
CA PHE A 188 9.78 -8.82 9.80
C PHE A 188 9.50 -7.94 8.58
N ILE A 189 9.02 -6.71 8.81
CA ILE A 189 8.73 -5.76 7.75
C ILE A 189 10.02 -5.23 7.10
N VAL A 190 10.97 -4.75 7.89
CA VAL A 190 12.17 -4.10 7.38
C VAL A 190 13.11 -5.07 6.66
N ASP A 191 13.24 -6.29 7.22
CA ASP A 191 14.16 -7.29 6.72
C ASP A 191 13.51 -8.20 5.65
N ASN A 192 12.22 -7.98 5.32
CA ASN A 192 11.41 -8.81 4.42
C ASN A 192 11.44 -10.30 4.81
N ASP A 193 11.29 -10.58 6.10
CA ASP A 193 11.52 -11.91 6.68
C ASP A 193 10.59 -13.02 6.12
N TRP A 194 9.51 -12.65 5.43
CA TRP A 194 8.67 -13.59 4.68
C TRP A 194 9.44 -14.34 3.58
N LEU A 195 10.56 -13.79 3.09
CA LEU A 195 11.41 -14.49 2.13
C LEU A 195 12.10 -15.70 2.76
N ASN A 196 12.49 -15.61 4.04
CA ASN A 196 13.06 -16.73 4.79
C ASN A 196 12.03 -17.83 5.01
N ILE A 197 10.77 -17.46 5.34
CA ILE A 197 9.67 -18.42 5.46
C ILE A 197 9.41 -19.13 4.14
N ALA A 198 9.41 -18.40 3.02
CA ALA A 198 9.23 -18.95 1.70
C ALA A 198 10.33 -19.99 1.37
N ALA A 199 11.59 -19.64 1.60
CA ALA A 199 12.73 -20.53 1.39
C ALA A 199 12.64 -21.80 2.24
N MET A 200 12.24 -21.70 3.51
CA MET A 200 12.03 -22.88 4.36
C MET A 200 10.88 -23.75 3.86
N LYS A 201 9.77 -23.14 3.43
CA LYS A 201 8.62 -23.86 2.87
C LYS A 201 8.99 -24.63 1.60
N ASP A 202 9.74 -24.01 0.69
CA ASP A 202 10.16 -24.65 -0.56
C ASP A 202 11.10 -25.84 -0.27
N ASN A 203 12.05 -25.69 0.65
CA ASN A 203 12.93 -26.78 1.07
C ASN A 203 12.16 -27.94 1.71
N SER A 204 11.15 -27.65 2.53
CA SER A 204 10.32 -28.69 3.16
C SER A 204 9.51 -29.51 2.15
N VAL A 205 9.10 -28.90 1.03
CA VAL A 205 8.40 -29.60 -0.06
C VAL A 205 9.37 -30.50 -0.85
N LEU A 206 10.61 -30.06 -1.05
CA LEU A 206 11.64 -30.83 -1.71
C LEU A 206 12.00 -32.12 -0.90
N ASP A 207 12.18 -31.96 0.43
CA ASP A 207 12.47 -33.08 1.33
C ASP A 207 11.32 -34.10 1.37
N ALA A 208 10.06 -33.64 1.41
CA ALA A 208 8.88 -34.50 1.41
C ALA A 208 8.72 -35.28 0.08
N ASN A 209 9.14 -34.70 -1.05
CA ASN A 209 9.12 -35.37 -2.34
C ASN A 209 10.28 -36.37 -2.50
N THR A 210 11.41 -36.10 -1.91
CA THR A 210 12.58 -37.01 -1.94
C THR A 210 12.33 -38.28 -1.12
N VAL A 211 11.64 -38.16 0.02
CA VAL A 211 11.26 -39.31 0.88
C VAL A 211 10.19 -40.22 0.23
N LYS A 212 9.36 -39.67 -0.68
CA LYS A 212 8.36 -40.47 -1.41
C LYS A 212 8.92 -41.27 -2.60
N MET A 213 10.18 -41.03 -2.96
CA MET A 213 10.86 -41.74 -4.05
C MET A 213 11.81 -42.87 -3.56
N LEU A 214 11.88 -43.09 -2.26
CA LEU A 214 12.57 -44.22 -1.62
C LEU A 214 11.56 -45.25 -1.08
#